data_f893345a2417e5bc3e278b9d82880f86
#
_entry.id   f893345a2417e5bc3e278b9d82880f86
#
_cell.length_a   1.000
_cell.length_b   1.000
_cell.length_c   1.000
_cell.angle_alpha   90.00
_cell.angle_beta   90.00
_cell.angle_gamma   90.00
#
_symmetry.space_group_name_H-M   'P 1'
#
loop_
_entity.id
_entity.type
_entity.pdbx_description
1 polymer ?
#
loop_
_entity_poly.entity_id
_entity_poly.type
_entity_poly.pdbx_seq_one_letter_code
_entity_poly.pdbx_strand_id
1 'polypeptide(L)'
;MSLLLFSRSCFLPITSLPSSRSPSSLNRIQIPNKNSNPNPIFVLSSLRPALAAWQPPKYVYPDPDPVFAVAETDKFKDELKKNLLRSKESFGDDMDDVVMVCAEIFNEFLHKEYGGPGTLMVEPFTDMLLALKEKKLRGATVAARTALLWAQNYVDKDWEIWNSQPSQVNTSAD
;
A
#
# COMPACT_ATOMS: atom_id res chain seq x y z
N MET A 1 4.86 56.92 -1.85
CA MET A 1 4.14 56.77 -3.14
C MET A 1 3.84 55.29 -3.36
N SER A 2 2.54 55.03 -3.32
CA SER A 2 1.96 53.69 -3.45
C SER A 2 2.13 53.13 -4.86
N LEU A 3 2.23 51.82 -4.95
CA LEU A 3 1.67 51.04 -6.08
C LEU A 3 1.35 49.63 -5.65
N LEU A 4 0.06 49.43 -5.48
CA LEU A 4 -0.62 48.15 -5.38
C LEU A 4 -0.60 47.46 -6.74
N LEU A 5 -0.24 46.18 -6.82
CA LEU A 5 -0.53 45.36 -7.98
C LEU A 5 -1.30 44.09 -7.57
N PHE A 6 -2.53 44.08 -8.02
CA PHE A 6 -3.52 43.04 -7.93
C PHE A 6 -3.06 41.76 -8.62
N SER A 7 -3.10 40.63 -7.91
CA SER A 7 -3.02 39.33 -8.52
C SER A 7 -4.43 38.79 -8.75
N ARG A 8 -4.75 38.54 -10.01
CA ARG A 8 -6.04 38.01 -10.46
C ARG A 8 -6.08 36.47 -10.20
N SER A 9 -7.06 36.10 -9.41
CA SER A 9 -7.53 34.71 -9.32
C SER A 9 -8.22 34.31 -10.62
N CYS A 10 -7.69 33.30 -11.32
CA CYS A 10 -8.40 32.63 -12.39
C CYS A 10 -9.16 31.45 -11.83
N PHE A 11 -10.46 31.60 -11.63
CA PHE A 11 -11.41 30.53 -11.44
C PHE A 11 -11.70 29.88 -12.79
N LEU A 12 -11.44 28.60 -12.94
CA LEU A 12 -11.91 27.80 -14.05
C LEU A 12 -13.22 27.10 -13.68
N PRO A 13 -14.24 27.10 -14.54
CA PRO A 13 -15.51 26.45 -14.22
C PRO A 13 -15.42 24.94 -14.42
N ILE A 14 -16.00 24.23 -13.47
CA ILE A 14 -16.21 22.79 -13.50
C ILE A 14 -17.30 22.49 -14.51
N THR A 15 -16.95 21.87 -15.63
CA THR A 15 -17.92 21.34 -16.59
C THR A 15 -18.39 19.96 -16.14
N SER A 16 -19.67 19.84 -15.90
CA SER A 16 -20.39 18.62 -15.56
C SER A 16 -20.46 17.68 -16.77
N LEU A 17 -20.06 16.42 -16.56
CA LEU A 17 -20.26 15.32 -17.52
C LEU A 17 -21.73 14.88 -17.55
N PRO A 18 -22.29 14.58 -18.73
CA PRO A 18 -23.61 14.01 -18.84
C PRO A 18 -23.61 12.51 -18.58
N SER A 19 -24.55 12.09 -17.74
CA SER A 19 -24.91 10.71 -17.45
C SER A 19 -25.47 10.03 -18.69
N SER A 20 -24.81 9.00 -19.22
CA SER A 20 -25.33 8.15 -20.29
C SER A 20 -26.16 7.01 -19.69
N ARG A 21 -27.45 7.08 -19.92
CA ARG A 21 -28.42 6.00 -19.67
C ARG A 21 -28.18 4.84 -20.62
N SER A 22 -28.09 3.64 -20.09
CA SER A 22 -28.17 2.38 -20.84
C SER A 22 -29.63 2.03 -21.11
N PRO A 23 -30.02 1.66 -22.34
CA PRO A 23 -31.31 1.05 -22.56
C PRO A 23 -31.22 -0.48 -22.42
N SER A 24 -31.97 -1.00 -21.48
CA SER A 24 -32.24 -2.41 -21.33
C SER A 24 -33.23 -2.86 -22.44
N SER A 25 -32.75 -3.66 -23.41
CA SER A 25 -33.63 -4.36 -24.33
C SER A 25 -33.83 -5.81 -23.87
N LEU A 26 -34.99 -6.05 -23.31
CA LEU A 26 -35.50 -7.39 -23.05
C LEU A 26 -35.92 -8.04 -24.38
N ASN A 27 -35.13 -8.94 -24.91
CA ASN A 27 -35.57 -9.84 -25.95
C ASN A 27 -36.33 -11.01 -25.33
N ARG A 28 -37.66 -10.89 -25.37
CA ARG A 28 -38.61 -11.94 -25.05
C ARG A 28 -38.64 -12.94 -26.20
N ILE A 29 -37.98 -14.07 -26.07
CA ILE A 29 -38.10 -15.19 -26.99
C ILE A 29 -39.42 -15.90 -26.69
N GLN A 30 -40.38 -15.81 -27.63
CA GLN A 30 -41.60 -16.61 -27.64
C GLN A 30 -41.26 -18.00 -28.14
N ILE A 31 -41.58 -19.01 -27.32
CA ILE A 31 -41.50 -20.42 -27.69
C ILE A 31 -42.85 -20.81 -28.28
N PRO A 32 -42.94 -21.29 -29.52
CA PRO A 32 -44.17 -21.85 -30.04
C PRO A 32 -44.40 -23.26 -29.48
N ASN A 33 -45.58 -23.43 -28.88
CA ASN A 33 -46.09 -24.69 -28.42
C ASN A 33 -46.54 -25.54 -29.62
N LYS A 34 -46.02 -26.76 -29.79
CA LYS A 34 -46.64 -27.80 -30.63
C LYS A 34 -46.43 -29.19 -30.02
N ASN A 35 -47.55 -29.67 -29.53
CA ASN A 35 -48.07 -31.02 -29.34
C ASN A 35 -47.18 -32.25 -29.68
N SER A 36 -47.25 -33.17 -28.71
CA SER A 36 -47.44 -34.64 -28.82
C SER A 36 -46.37 -35.52 -29.44
N ASN A 37 -45.61 -36.24 -28.60
CA ASN A 37 -45.67 -37.72 -28.59
C ASN A 37 -44.82 -38.28 -27.41
N PRO A 38 -45.28 -39.37 -26.76
CA PRO A 38 -44.55 -39.94 -25.62
C PRO A 38 -43.58 -41.01 -26.07
N ASN A 39 -42.29 -40.83 -25.82
CA ASN A 39 -41.30 -41.91 -25.82
C ASN A 39 -39.98 -41.41 -25.17
N PRO A 40 -39.06 -42.30 -24.82
CA PRO A 40 -38.83 -42.80 -23.47
C PRO A 40 -37.87 -41.90 -22.70
N ILE A 41 -38.03 -41.94 -21.40
CA ILE A 41 -37.21 -41.23 -20.41
C ILE A 41 -35.77 -41.71 -20.49
N PHE A 42 -34.95 -41.04 -21.27
CA PHE A 42 -33.50 -41.05 -21.00
C PHE A 42 -33.23 -40.11 -19.83
N VAL A 43 -33.13 -40.71 -18.65
CA VAL A 43 -32.53 -40.03 -17.51
C VAL A 43 -31.06 -39.80 -17.87
N LEU A 44 -30.78 -38.70 -18.56
CA LEU A 44 -29.45 -38.18 -18.63
C LEU A 44 -29.13 -37.68 -17.22
N SER A 45 -28.52 -38.57 -16.45
CA SER A 45 -27.80 -38.17 -15.24
C SER A 45 -26.84 -37.06 -15.64
N SER A 46 -27.26 -35.84 -15.38
CA SER A 46 -26.42 -34.67 -15.48
C SER A 46 -25.25 -34.86 -14.49
N LEU A 47 -24.20 -35.50 -14.98
CA LEU A 47 -22.89 -35.39 -14.38
C LEU A 47 -22.51 -33.90 -14.48
N ARG A 48 -22.98 -33.13 -13.51
CA ARG A 48 -22.34 -31.84 -13.24
C ARG A 48 -20.90 -32.17 -12.90
N PRO A 49 -19.91 -31.80 -13.71
CA PRO A 49 -18.56 -31.79 -13.20
C PRO A 49 -18.59 -30.90 -11.98
N ALA A 50 -18.34 -31.47 -10.82
CA ALA A 50 -18.00 -30.69 -9.65
C ALA A 50 -16.77 -29.90 -10.08
N LEU A 51 -16.99 -28.66 -10.52
CA LEU A 51 -15.93 -27.66 -10.53
C LEU A 51 -15.54 -27.53 -9.07
N ALA A 52 -14.62 -28.40 -8.65
CA ALA A 52 -13.89 -28.21 -7.41
C ALA A 52 -13.34 -26.81 -7.52
N ALA A 53 -13.96 -25.88 -6.79
CA ALA A 53 -13.53 -24.51 -6.72
C ALA A 53 -12.06 -24.58 -6.25
N TRP A 54 -11.14 -24.43 -7.19
CA TRP A 54 -9.72 -24.34 -6.86
C TRP A 54 -9.56 -23.05 -6.07
N GLN A 55 -9.61 -23.19 -4.76
CA GLN A 55 -9.27 -22.12 -3.86
C GLN A 55 -7.74 -22.06 -3.86
N PRO A 56 -7.16 -20.96 -4.35
CA PRO A 56 -5.72 -20.78 -4.23
C PRO A 56 -5.35 -20.91 -2.75
N PRO A 57 -4.24 -21.57 -2.42
CA PRO A 57 -3.80 -21.67 -1.04
C PRO A 57 -3.74 -20.25 -0.45
N LYS A 58 -4.39 -20.07 0.70
CA LYS A 58 -4.35 -18.79 1.42
C LYS A 58 -2.89 -18.52 1.77
N TYR A 59 -2.32 -17.49 1.16
CA TYR A 59 -0.96 -17.08 1.50
C TYR A 59 -0.94 -16.59 2.96
N VAL A 60 -0.07 -17.17 3.75
CA VAL A 60 0.17 -16.76 5.14
C VAL A 60 1.47 -15.97 5.15
N TYR A 61 1.40 -14.72 5.53
CA TYR A 61 2.58 -13.89 5.68
C TYR A 61 3.43 -14.40 6.84
N PRO A 62 4.76 -14.36 6.73
CA PRO A 62 5.65 -14.66 7.84
C PRO A 62 5.43 -13.70 9.01
N ASP A 63 5.79 -14.16 10.20
CA ASP A 63 5.84 -13.27 11.35
C ASP A 63 6.95 -12.22 11.17
N PRO A 64 6.81 -11.02 11.74
CA PRO A 64 7.85 -10.00 11.71
C PRO A 64 9.18 -10.49 12.28
N ASP A 65 10.28 -10.18 11.57
CA ASP A 65 11.65 -10.52 12.02
C ASP A 65 12.26 -9.34 12.79
N PRO A 66 12.51 -9.46 14.10
CA PRO A 66 13.05 -8.37 14.90
C PRO A 66 14.48 -7.97 14.50
N VAL A 67 15.27 -8.91 13.97
CA VAL A 67 16.65 -8.61 13.54
C VAL A 67 16.64 -7.80 12.25
N PHE A 68 15.79 -8.19 11.31
CA PHE A 68 15.54 -7.40 10.11
C PHE A 68 15.04 -6.00 10.47
N ALA A 69 14.06 -5.91 11.38
CA ALA A 69 13.44 -4.65 11.76
C ALA A 69 14.47 -3.64 12.31
N VAL A 70 15.41 -4.08 13.12
CA VAL A 70 16.49 -3.21 13.63
C VAL A 70 17.42 -2.76 12.51
N ALA A 71 17.90 -3.70 11.70
CA ALA A 71 18.84 -3.39 10.61
C ALA A 71 18.22 -2.43 9.58
N GLU A 72 16.95 -2.67 9.23
CA GLU A 72 16.23 -1.85 8.25
C GLU A 72 15.89 -0.46 8.81
N THR A 73 15.60 -0.37 10.11
CA THR A 73 15.37 0.93 10.77
C THR A 73 16.62 1.79 10.77
N ASP A 74 17.79 1.22 11.03
CA ASP A 74 19.06 1.97 11.00
C ASP A 74 19.37 2.47 9.58
N LYS A 75 19.18 1.61 8.58
CA LYS A 75 19.30 2.00 7.17
C LYS A 75 18.34 3.10 6.79
N PHE A 76 17.08 2.96 7.19
CA PHE A 76 16.04 3.97 6.97
C PHE A 76 16.42 5.33 7.53
N LYS A 77 16.92 5.36 8.77
CA LYS A 77 17.36 6.58 9.44
C LYS A 77 18.41 7.34 8.64
N ASP A 78 19.45 6.62 8.20
CA ASP A 78 20.56 7.21 7.47
C ASP A 78 20.12 7.73 6.09
N GLU A 79 19.36 6.94 5.35
CA GLU A 79 18.88 7.32 4.03
C GLU A 79 17.79 8.42 4.10
N LEU A 80 16.90 8.37 5.09
CA LEU A 80 15.93 9.44 5.30
C LEU A 80 16.66 10.76 5.58
N LYS A 81 17.61 10.79 6.52
CA LYS A 81 18.41 11.97 6.83
C LYS A 81 19.11 12.53 5.60
N LYS A 82 19.74 11.66 4.80
CA LYS A 82 20.41 12.02 3.57
C LYS A 82 19.46 12.63 2.52
N ASN A 83 18.26 12.07 2.39
CA ASN A 83 17.25 12.58 1.47
C ASN A 83 16.67 13.93 1.93
N LEU A 84 16.43 14.10 3.23
CA LEU A 84 15.93 15.35 3.80
C LEU A 84 16.94 16.48 3.73
N LEU A 85 18.24 16.18 3.76
CA LEU A 85 19.30 17.18 3.58
C LEU A 85 19.19 17.95 2.26
N ARG A 86 18.59 17.35 1.23
CA ARG A 86 18.33 18.02 -0.06
C ARG A 86 17.31 19.15 0.06
N SER A 87 16.49 19.13 1.10
CA SER A 87 15.44 20.12 1.39
C SER A 87 15.64 20.76 2.77
N LYS A 88 16.89 20.93 3.19
CA LYS A 88 17.27 21.40 4.55
C LYS A 88 16.53 22.68 4.96
N GLU A 89 16.28 23.58 4.03
CA GLU A 89 15.57 24.84 4.29
C GLU A 89 14.15 24.63 4.87
N SER A 90 13.52 23.49 4.56
CA SER A 90 12.17 23.15 5.04
C SER A 90 12.15 22.71 6.50
N PHE A 91 13.28 22.27 7.06
CA PHE A 91 13.38 21.66 8.39
C PHE A 91 14.04 22.57 9.42
N GLY A 92 14.96 23.43 8.99
CA GLY A 92 15.74 24.26 9.91
C GLY A 92 16.58 23.39 10.85
N ASP A 93 16.46 23.66 12.16
CA ASP A 93 17.18 22.93 13.21
C ASP A 93 16.45 21.65 13.67
N ASP A 94 15.20 21.45 13.23
CA ASP A 94 14.33 20.36 13.68
C ASP A 94 14.61 19.02 12.94
N MET A 95 15.58 18.97 12.01
CA MET A 95 15.80 17.82 11.14
C MET A 95 16.07 16.51 11.90
N ASP A 96 16.91 16.56 12.91
CA ASP A 96 17.30 15.36 13.67
C ASP A 96 16.12 14.82 14.48
N ASP A 97 15.29 15.72 15.04
CA ASP A 97 14.06 15.33 15.74
C ASP A 97 13.02 14.72 14.78
N VAL A 98 12.90 15.28 13.57
CA VAL A 98 12.04 14.73 12.52
C VAL A 98 12.46 13.30 12.14
N VAL A 99 13.76 13.08 11.91
CA VAL A 99 14.29 11.75 11.57
C VAL A 99 14.06 10.77 12.71
N MET A 100 14.26 11.20 13.96
CA MET A 100 14.06 10.35 15.14
C MET A 100 12.61 9.88 15.26
N VAL A 101 11.66 10.80 15.17
CA VAL A 101 10.21 10.46 15.22
C VAL A 101 9.81 9.51 14.10
N CYS A 102 10.26 9.76 12.88
CA CYS A 102 9.97 8.86 11.77
C CYS A 102 10.56 7.46 11.97
N ALA A 103 11.81 7.39 12.46
CA ALA A 103 12.48 6.12 12.70
C ALA A 103 11.82 5.32 13.82
N GLU A 104 11.35 5.97 14.88
CA GLU A 104 10.65 5.33 15.99
C GLU A 104 9.35 4.65 15.54
N ILE A 105 8.50 5.37 14.79
CA ILE A 105 7.25 4.83 14.25
C ILE A 105 7.52 3.72 13.23
N PHE A 106 8.53 3.89 12.39
CA PHE A 106 8.90 2.88 11.40
C PHE A 106 9.42 1.59 12.04
N ASN A 107 10.23 1.71 13.08
CA ASN A 107 10.72 0.59 13.85
C ASN A 107 9.58 -0.20 14.51
N GLU A 108 8.61 0.50 15.09
CA GLU A 108 7.43 -0.13 15.68
C GLU A 108 6.63 -0.91 14.65
N PHE A 109 6.39 -0.34 13.49
CA PHE A 109 5.72 -1.00 12.38
C PHE A 109 6.44 -2.26 11.91
N LEU A 110 7.76 -2.18 11.69
CA LEU A 110 8.55 -3.33 11.24
C LEU A 110 8.55 -4.48 12.25
N HIS A 111 8.52 -4.18 13.55
CA HIS A 111 8.49 -5.20 14.60
C HIS A 111 7.12 -5.86 14.78
N LYS A 112 6.03 -5.18 14.47
CA LYS A 112 4.69 -5.64 14.80
C LYS A 112 3.89 -6.14 13.60
N GLU A 113 4.10 -5.53 12.45
CA GLU A 113 3.15 -5.65 11.34
C GLU A 113 3.79 -6.07 10.02
N TYR A 114 5.09 -5.80 9.84
CA TYR A 114 5.75 -6.10 8.59
C TYR A 114 6.22 -7.56 8.52
N GLY A 115 5.58 -8.36 7.66
CA GLY A 115 5.92 -9.77 7.42
C GLY A 115 6.37 -10.04 5.98
N GLY A 116 6.91 -9.04 5.27
CA GLY A 116 7.44 -9.19 3.91
C GLY A 116 6.62 -8.48 2.82
N PRO A 117 6.96 -8.73 1.54
CA PRO A 117 6.33 -8.06 0.40
C PRO A 117 4.80 -8.16 0.42
N GLY A 118 4.15 -7.00 0.26
CA GLY A 118 2.69 -6.88 0.31
C GLY A 118 2.10 -6.60 1.70
N THR A 119 2.91 -6.54 2.76
CA THR A 119 2.49 -6.11 4.10
C THR A 119 2.86 -4.66 4.41
N LEU A 120 3.55 -3.98 3.49
CA LEU A 120 3.87 -2.57 3.64
C LEU A 120 2.59 -1.72 3.54
N MET A 121 2.14 -1.21 4.68
CA MET A 121 0.93 -0.38 4.79
C MET A 121 1.25 1.12 4.73
N VAL A 122 0.21 1.93 4.54
CA VAL A 122 0.34 3.41 4.47
C VAL A 122 0.20 4.04 5.86
N GLU A 123 -0.43 3.34 6.78
CA GLU A 123 -0.75 3.79 8.14
C GLU A 123 0.48 4.35 8.87
N PRO A 124 1.64 3.67 8.94
CA PRO A 124 2.80 4.19 9.67
C PRO A 124 3.27 5.56 9.15
N PHE A 125 3.15 5.82 7.86
CA PHE A 125 3.54 7.12 7.28
C PHE A 125 2.52 8.21 7.55
N THR A 126 1.25 7.86 7.71
CA THR A 126 0.21 8.76 8.20
C THR A 126 0.46 9.12 9.66
N ASP A 127 0.82 8.14 10.47
CA ASP A 127 1.16 8.34 11.88
C ASP A 127 2.41 9.21 12.06
N MET A 128 3.44 9.01 11.21
CA MET A 128 4.58 9.92 11.15
C MET A 128 4.15 11.37 10.89
N LEU A 129 3.26 11.57 9.89
CA LEU A 129 2.76 12.91 9.57
C LEU A 129 2.01 13.54 10.76
N LEU A 130 1.16 12.76 11.43
CA LEU A 130 0.39 13.23 12.57
C LEU A 130 1.29 13.55 13.77
N ALA A 131 2.21 12.65 14.13
CA ALA A 131 3.15 12.83 15.22
C ALA A 131 4.07 14.06 15.01
N LEU A 132 4.58 14.25 13.78
CA LEU A 132 5.40 15.41 13.45
C LEU A 132 4.62 16.73 13.54
N LYS A 133 3.32 16.74 13.14
CA LYS A 133 2.45 17.91 13.28
C LYS A 133 2.11 18.20 14.72
N GLU A 134 1.84 17.18 15.53
CA GLU A 134 1.56 17.31 16.96
C GLU A 134 2.75 17.92 17.70
N LYS A 135 3.95 17.44 17.39
CA LYS A 135 5.22 18.00 17.91
C LYS A 135 5.58 19.37 17.29
N LYS A 136 4.77 19.87 16.34
CA LYS A 136 4.98 21.14 15.62
C LYS A 136 6.33 21.24 14.91
N LEU A 137 6.88 20.10 14.49
CA LEU A 137 8.14 20.04 13.76
C LEU A 137 7.94 20.49 12.30
N ARG A 138 8.92 21.24 11.80
CA ARG A 138 8.88 21.76 10.43
C ARG A 138 9.06 20.63 9.41
N GLY A 139 8.50 20.80 8.23
CA GLY A 139 8.68 19.88 7.13
C GLY A 139 7.95 18.55 7.27
N ALA A 140 7.00 18.39 8.21
CA ALA A 140 6.27 17.15 8.50
C ALA A 140 5.75 16.42 7.23
N THR A 141 5.13 17.15 6.31
CA THR A 141 4.59 16.58 5.07
C THR A 141 5.68 16.07 4.12
N VAL A 142 6.79 16.80 4.05
CA VAL A 142 7.93 16.42 3.21
C VAL A 142 8.60 15.16 3.79
N ALA A 143 8.79 15.11 5.10
CA ALA A 143 9.39 13.98 5.79
C ALA A 143 8.57 12.69 5.61
N ALA A 144 7.28 12.72 5.94
CA ALA A 144 6.39 11.56 5.83
C ALA A 144 6.29 11.06 4.37
N ARG A 145 6.22 11.95 3.40
CA ARG A 145 6.22 11.59 1.97
C ARG A 145 7.55 10.97 1.54
N THR A 146 8.68 11.53 1.98
CA THR A 146 10.00 11.00 1.66
C THR A 146 10.18 9.62 2.27
N ALA A 147 9.74 9.42 3.52
CA ALA A 147 9.73 8.13 4.19
C ALA A 147 8.92 7.08 3.43
N LEU A 148 7.69 7.41 3.03
CA LEU A 148 6.82 6.52 2.24
C LEU A 148 7.48 6.12 0.92
N LEU A 149 8.00 7.09 0.16
CA LEU A 149 8.64 6.82 -1.13
C LEU A 149 9.90 5.96 -0.97
N TRP A 150 10.66 6.16 0.09
CA TRP A 150 11.81 5.33 0.40
C TRP A 150 11.38 3.90 0.70
N ALA A 151 10.43 3.71 1.60
CA ALA A 151 9.95 2.40 2.00
C ALA A 151 9.40 1.60 0.81
N GLN A 152 8.57 2.20 -0.04
CA GLN A 152 8.04 1.57 -1.24
C GLN A 152 9.10 1.11 -2.25
N ASN A 153 10.27 1.75 -2.25
CA ASN A 153 11.34 1.42 -3.18
C ASN A 153 12.31 0.36 -2.65
N TYR A 154 12.46 0.26 -1.34
CA TYR A 154 13.57 -0.49 -0.74
C TYR A 154 13.13 -1.63 0.18
N VAL A 155 12.17 -1.44 1.07
CA VAL A 155 11.84 -2.38 2.15
C VAL A 155 11.56 -3.81 1.65
N ASP A 156 10.70 -3.95 0.65
CA ASP A 156 10.36 -5.28 0.11
C ASP A 156 11.56 -5.97 -0.57
N LYS A 157 12.42 -5.19 -1.23
CA LYS A 157 13.64 -5.71 -1.86
C LYS A 157 14.68 -6.13 -0.81
N ASP A 158 14.82 -5.34 0.24
CA ASP A 158 15.75 -5.62 1.31
C ASP A 158 15.30 -6.86 2.11
N TRP A 159 14.00 -7.05 2.27
CA TRP A 159 13.43 -8.28 2.82
C TRP A 159 13.73 -9.50 1.95
N GLU A 160 13.60 -9.39 0.64
CA GLU A 160 13.94 -10.48 -0.27
C GLU A 160 15.42 -10.85 -0.19
N ILE A 161 16.29 -9.85 -0.14
CA ILE A 161 17.74 -10.04 0.03
C ILE A 161 18.04 -10.69 1.39
N TRP A 162 17.40 -10.22 2.46
CA TRP A 162 17.56 -10.75 3.81
C TRP A 162 17.24 -12.24 3.87
N ASN A 163 16.11 -12.64 3.31
CA ASN A 163 15.68 -14.03 3.31
C ASN A 163 16.42 -14.92 2.29
N SER A 164 17.12 -14.32 1.32
CA SER A 164 17.93 -15.06 0.34
C SER A 164 19.31 -15.45 0.89
N GLN A 165 19.75 -14.82 1.97
CA GLN A 165 21.01 -15.19 2.59
C GLN A 165 20.85 -16.52 3.33
N PRO A 166 21.69 -17.52 3.05
CA PRO A 166 21.66 -18.76 3.80
C PRO A 166 21.90 -18.44 5.27
N SER A 167 20.94 -18.81 6.11
CA SER A 167 21.02 -18.64 7.57
C SER A 167 22.39 -19.07 8.04
N GLN A 168 23.20 -18.13 8.54
CA GLN A 168 24.40 -18.49 9.28
C GLN A 168 23.91 -19.15 10.56
N VAL A 169 23.79 -20.46 10.48
CA VAL A 169 23.59 -21.31 11.65
C VAL A 169 24.78 -21.03 12.55
N ASN A 170 24.57 -20.23 13.59
CA ASN A 170 25.52 -20.11 14.68
C ASN A 170 25.66 -21.49 15.31
N THR A 171 26.60 -22.26 14.77
CA THR A 171 27.12 -23.43 15.45
C THR A 171 28.02 -22.91 16.56
N SER A 172 27.39 -22.47 17.64
CA SER A 172 28.05 -22.39 18.92
C SER A 172 28.05 -23.82 19.46
N ALA A 173 29.06 -24.58 19.01
CA ALA A 173 29.43 -25.82 19.66
C ALA A 173 30.22 -25.46 20.92
N ASP A 174 29.76 -25.99 22.05
CA ASP A 174 30.41 -26.34 23.31
C ASP A 174 31.39 -25.32 23.92
#